data_f38834979ef7eb96ef67c94f74503744
#
_entry.id   f38834979ef7eb96ef67c94f74503744
#
_cell.length_a   1.000
_cell.length_b   1.000
_cell.length_c   1.000
_cell.angle_alpha   90.00
_cell.angle_beta   90.00
_cell.angle_gamma   90.00
#
_symmetry.space_group_name_H-M   'P 1'
#
loop_
_entity.id
_entity.type
_entity.pdbx_description
1 polymer ?
#
loop_
_entity_poly.entity_id
_entity_poly.type
_entity_poly.pdbx_seq_one_letter_code
_entity_poly.pdbx_strand_id
1 'polypeptide(L)'
;MLPNMKYFSLTCRCSNDEYDTHVVPLLRRMFNLEELNLNIINEKRSSFVDGTQINEKILIHMPPLSKFTFYISTKTKRKHMVHHLSNHDIEQTFFNIGYEQVCCFLTRITTSAICNIFSLPFVFDYLEYVGNTLPSMTFSRVTKLMVHDILPFSHEFFIGIARFFPLLKTMRVLNIHPQLQMSHKLNSNDNQLHSIVEYPFLISLSLFYTHIDYVEQFLNKTKTHLPRFTELTVDYDQLRIVTENFTRDTTRLNCVNVKKLIFEKSIVHSKDFYTYFPLL
;
A
#
# COMPACT_ATOMS: atom_id res chain seq x y z
N MET A 1 1.17 14.80 -33.26
CA MET A 1 1.48 15.87 -32.29
C MET A 1 0.17 16.35 -31.69
N LEU A 2 0.17 16.73 -30.40
CA LEU A 2 -1.00 17.28 -29.69
C LEU A 2 -0.68 18.69 -29.18
N PRO A 3 -0.55 19.68 -30.11
CA PRO A 3 0.04 20.98 -29.82
C PRO A 3 -0.81 21.89 -28.93
N ASN A 4 -2.12 21.64 -28.85
CA ASN A 4 -3.05 22.49 -28.10
C ASN A 4 -3.36 21.98 -26.69
N MET A 5 -2.74 20.86 -26.26
CA MET A 5 -2.99 20.28 -24.96
C MET A 5 -2.16 20.99 -23.89
N LYS A 6 -2.84 21.56 -22.89
CA LYS A 6 -2.24 22.30 -21.78
C LYS A 6 -2.23 21.50 -20.46
N TYR A 7 -3.18 20.61 -20.31
CA TYR A 7 -3.32 19.73 -19.15
C TYR A 7 -3.47 18.28 -19.60
N PHE A 8 -2.76 17.37 -18.93
CA PHE A 8 -2.92 15.95 -19.16
C PHE A 8 -2.84 15.16 -17.84
N SER A 9 -3.76 14.23 -17.67
CA SER A 9 -3.77 13.30 -16.54
C SER A 9 -3.85 11.87 -17.04
N LEU A 10 -2.97 11.02 -16.56
CA LEU A 10 -2.91 9.59 -16.90
C LEU A 10 -2.86 8.75 -15.65
N THR A 11 -3.80 7.81 -15.55
CA THR A 11 -3.74 6.72 -14.56
C THR A 11 -3.68 5.40 -15.33
N CYS A 12 -2.61 4.63 -15.13
CA CYS A 12 -2.46 3.34 -15.81
C CYS A 12 -1.60 2.36 -15.00
N ARG A 13 -1.85 1.08 -15.29
CA ARG A 13 -1.00 -0.03 -14.85
C ARG A 13 -0.34 -0.63 -16.08
N CYS A 14 0.98 -0.55 -16.13
CA CYS A 14 1.79 -1.00 -17.25
C CYS A 14 2.35 -2.40 -16.96
N SER A 15 2.14 -3.31 -17.89
CA SER A 15 2.79 -4.62 -17.92
C SER A 15 4.07 -4.55 -18.73
N ASN A 16 5.10 -5.29 -18.33
CA ASN A 16 6.38 -5.34 -19.04
C ASN A 16 6.97 -3.95 -19.35
N ASP A 17 7.19 -3.63 -20.62
CA ASP A 17 7.84 -2.42 -21.12
C ASP A 17 6.87 -1.34 -21.63
N GLU A 18 5.56 -1.49 -21.37
CA GLU A 18 4.52 -0.56 -21.86
C GLU A 18 4.77 0.89 -21.43
N TYR A 19 5.36 1.12 -20.27
CA TYR A 19 5.76 2.46 -19.86
C TYR A 19 6.72 3.11 -20.85
N ASP A 20 7.75 2.38 -21.26
CA ASP A 20 8.78 2.89 -22.18
C ASP A 20 8.31 2.91 -23.64
N THR A 21 7.45 1.97 -24.05
CA THR A 21 7.01 1.81 -25.44
C THR A 21 5.74 2.57 -25.80
N HIS A 22 4.88 2.88 -24.81
CA HIS A 22 3.61 3.56 -25.04
C HIS A 22 3.49 4.88 -24.28
N VAL A 23 3.74 4.87 -22.95
CA VAL A 23 3.52 6.06 -22.12
C VAL A 23 4.53 7.16 -22.46
N VAL A 24 5.82 6.87 -22.46
CA VAL A 24 6.87 7.85 -22.75
C VAL A 24 6.72 8.44 -24.17
N PRO A 25 6.51 7.65 -25.26
CA PRO A 25 6.27 8.22 -26.58
C PRO A 25 4.99 9.04 -26.69
N LEU A 26 3.92 8.66 -25.96
CA LEU A 26 2.71 9.47 -25.90
C LEU A 26 2.99 10.84 -25.30
N LEU A 27 3.65 10.88 -24.14
CA LEU A 27 3.97 12.12 -23.43
C LEU A 27 4.85 13.05 -24.27
N ARG A 28 5.86 12.54 -24.97
CA ARG A 28 6.73 13.32 -25.88
C ARG A 28 6.00 14.03 -27.01
N ARG A 29 4.75 13.66 -27.31
CA ARG A 29 3.92 14.32 -28.34
C ARG A 29 3.20 15.57 -27.83
N MET A 30 3.29 15.85 -26.52
CA MET A 30 2.56 16.91 -25.79
C MET A 30 3.51 18.05 -25.37
N PHE A 31 4.30 18.56 -26.27
CA PHE A 31 5.40 19.52 -26.01
C PHE A 31 4.95 20.90 -25.47
N ASN A 32 3.65 21.26 -25.59
CA ASN A 32 3.08 22.49 -25.05
C ASN A 32 2.33 22.30 -23.71
N LEU A 33 2.54 21.14 -23.04
CA LEU A 33 1.86 20.84 -21.80
C LEU A 33 2.35 21.74 -20.65
N GLU A 34 1.43 22.33 -19.91
CA GLU A 34 1.68 23.18 -18.75
C GLU A 34 1.48 22.44 -17.41
N GLU A 35 0.54 21.49 -17.38
CA GLU A 35 0.30 20.64 -16.20
C GLU A 35 0.24 19.16 -16.58
N LEU A 36 1.01 18.34 -15.86
CA LEU A 36 1.05 16.88 -16.00
C LEU A 36 0.75 16.19 -14.69
N ASN A 37 -0.21 15.26 -14.71
CA ASN A 37 -0.54 14.40 -13.58
C ASN A 37 -0.38 12.93 -13.98
N LEU A 38 0.52 12.18 -13.32
CA LEU A 38 0.79 10.78 -13.63
C LEU A 38 0.55 9.89 -12.39
N ASN A 39 -0.30 8.88 -12.56
CA ASN A 39 -0.47 7.80 -11.59
C ASN A 39 -0.17 6.47 -12.31
N ILE A 40 1.06 5.98 -12.18
CA ILE A 40 1.57 4.87 -12.98
C ILE A 40 2.11 3.75 -12.09
N ILE A 41 1.66 2.53 -12.37
CA ILE A 41 2.15 1.32 -11.74
C ILE A 41 2.81 0.44 -12.80
N ASN A 42 4.11 0.23 -12.68
CA ASN A 42 4.90 -0.59 -13.58
C ASN A 42 5.13 -1.98 -12.95
N GLU A 43 4.49 -3.02 -13.48
CA GLU A 43 4.53 -4.39 -12.95
C GLU A 43 5.86 -5.12 -13.20
N LYS A 44 6.55 -4.76 -14.29
CA LYS A 44 7.83 -5.39 -14.66
C LYS A 44 8.71 -4.41 -15.42
N ARG A 45 9.82 -4.03 -14.83
CA ARG A 45 10.88 -3.28 -15.50
C ARG A 45 12.25 -3.84 -15.12
N SER A 46 13.26 -3.52 -15.92
CA SER A 46 14.66 -3.87 -15.63
C SER A 46 15.31 -2.90 -14.64
N SER A 47 14.81 -1.67 -14.55
CA SER A 47 15.29 -0.63 -13.63
C SER A 47 14.11 0.16 -13.06
N PHE A 48 14.33 0.83 -11.92
CA PHE A 48 13.36 1.78 -11.39
C PHE A 48 13.25 3.02 -12.29
N VAL A 49 12.09 3.66 -12.24
CA VAL A 49 11.95 5.03 -12.75
C VAL A 49 12.53 5.97 -11.70
N ASP A 50 13.45 6.84 -12.09
CA ASP A 50 14.10 7.85 -11.26
C ASP A 50 14.04 9.24 -11.89
N GLY A 51 14.55 10.26 -11.20
CA GLY A 51 14.53 11.64 -11.68
C GLY A 51 15.32 11.83 -12.98
N THR A 52 16.45 11.15 -13.14
CA THR A 52 17.25 11.21 -14.36
C THR A 52 16.45 10.70 -15.55
N GLN A 53 15.82 9.52 -15.42
CA GLN A 53 15.00 8.95 -16.50
C GLN A 53 13.77 9.81 -16.81
N ILE A 54 13.11 10.37 -15.80
CA ILE A 54 11.98 11.27 -16.00
C ILE A 54 12.42 12.52 -16.75
N ASN A 55 13.55 13.12 -16.36
CA ASN A 55 14.10 14.29 -17.04
C ASN A 55 14.39 14.00 -18.51
N GLU A 56 15.24 13.01 -18.77
CA GLU A 56 15.72 12.69 -20.12
C GLU A 56 14.61 12.20 -21.06
N LYS A 57 13.64 11.48 -20.52
CA LYS A 57 12.59 10.86 -21.34
C LYS A 57 11.34 11.71 -21.49
N ILE A 58 11.05 12.62 -20.55
CA ILE A 58 9.77 13.34 -20.48
C ILE A 58 9.99 14.85 -20.38
N LEU A 59 10.63 15.34 -19.30
CA LEU A 59 10.59 16.76 -18.94
C LEU A 59 11.29 17.66 -19.95
N ILE A 60 12.44 17.25 -20.48
CA ILE A 60 13.16 18.01 -21.51
C ILE A 60 12.35 18.22 -22.79
N HIS A 61 11.30 17.41 -23.01
CA HIS A 61 10.40 17.51 -24.16
C HIS A 61 9.17 18.39 -23.90
N MET A 62 9.05 18.94 -22.67
CA MET A 62 7.91 19.75 -22.23
C MET A 62 8.37 21.07 -21.59
N PRO A 63 9.04 21.98 -22.33
CA PRO A 63 9.59 23.22 -21.76
C PRO A 63 8.58 24.11 -21.02
N PRO A 64 7.28 24.17 -21.41
CA PRO A 64 6.27 24.97 -20.72
C PRO A 64 5.73 24.32 -19.43
N LEU A 65 6.16 23.08 -19.08
CA LEU A 65 5.61 22.36 -17.93
C LEU A 65 5.94 23.09 -16.62
N SER A 66 4.92 23.64 -15.99
CA SER A 66 5.01 24.39 -14.74
C SER A 66 4.56 23.60 -13.51
N LYS A 67 3.74 22.55 -13.73
CA LYS A 67 3.22 21.70 -12.66
C LYS A 67 3.30 20.22 -13.04
N PHE A 68 4.07 19.48 -12.26
CA PHE A 68 4.21 18.04 -12.43
C PHE A 68 3.86 17.32 -11.13
N THR A 69 2.75 16.60 -11.14
CA THR A 69 2.27 15.81 -10.01
C THR A 69 2.33 14.33 -10.40
N PHE A 70 2.94 13.50 -9.57
CA PHE A 70 3.08 12.10 -9.92
C PHE A 70 3.10 11.16 -8.72
N TYR A 71 2.63 9.95 -8.97
CA TYR A 71 2.90 8.73 -8.23
C TYR A 71 3.29 7.65 -9.24
N ILE A 72 4.50 7.14 -9.11
CA ILE A 72 5.03 6.10 -9.98
C ILE A 72 5.58 4.97 -9.11
N SER A 73 4.91 3.83 -9.18
CA SER A 73 5.36 2.57 -8.58
C SER A 73 6.07 1.73 -9.62
N THR A 74 7.27 1.26 -9.34
CA THR A 74 8.04 0.44 -10.27
C THR A 74 8.51 -0.84 -9.61
N LYS A 75 8.08 -1.98 -10.14
CA LYS A 75 8.52 -3.31 -9.71
C LYS A 75 9.63 -3.84 -10.60
N THR A 76 10.76 -4.23 -10.00
CA THR A 76 11.90 -4.83 -10.69
C THR A 76 12.27 -6.16 -10.06
N LYS A 77 12.90 -7.06 -10.83
CA LYS A 77 13.48 -8.30 -10.29
C LYS A 77 14.72 -7.99 -9.45
N ARG A 78 14.87 -8.63 -8.29
CA ARG A 78 16.04 -8.42 -7.38
C ARG A 78 17.39 -8.57 -8.07
N LYS A 79 17.53 -9.48 -9.03
CA LYS A 79 18.77 -9.70 -9.79
C LYS A 79 19.22 -8.48 -10.62
N HIS A 80 18.34 -7.52 -10.86
CA HIS A 80 18.63 -6.29 -11.61
C HIS A 80 18.91 -5.09 -10.69
N MET A 81 18.82 -5.30 -9.37
CA MET A 81 19.08 -4.20 -8.43
C MET A 81 20.57 -3.99 -8.18
N VAL A 82 20.98 -2.74 -8.14
CA VAL A 82 22.22 -2.35 -7.51
C VAL A 82 22.08 -2.59 -6.00
N HIS A 83 22.94 -3.41 -5.41
CA HIS A 83 22.78 -3.95 -4.05
C HIS A 83 22.68 -2.91 -2.93
N HIS A 84 23.03 -1.65 -3.17
CA HIS A 84 23.11 -0.59 -2.17
C HIS A 84 22.17 0.59 -2.42
N LEU A 85 21.23 0.51 -3.38
CA LEU A 85 20.34 1.61 -3.68
C LEU A 85 19.42 1.92 -2.48
N SER A 86 19.47 3.14 -1.98
CA SER A 86 18.64 3.66 -0.90
C SER A 86 17.53 4.59 -1.41
N ASN A 87 16.55 4.91 -0.55
CA ASN A 87 15.55 5.93 -0.86
C ASN A 87 16.21 7.27 -1.22
N HIS A 88 17.22 7.65 -0.43
CA HIS A 88 17.95 8.89 -0.63
C HIS A 88 18.63 8.98 -1.99
N ASP A 89 19.24 7.89 -2.48
CA ASP A 89 19.90 7.88 -3.80
C ASP A 89 18.90 8.18 -4.93
N ILE A 90 17.67 7.65 -4.82
CA ILE A 90 16.60 7.91 -5.79
C ILE A 90 16.09 9.34 -5.67
N GLU A 91 15.85 9.84 -4.45
CA GLU A 91 15.41 11.21 -4.20
C GLU A 91 16.42 12.23 -4.73
N GLN A 92 17.74 11.97 -4.58
CA GLN A 92 18.80 12.82 -5.12
C GLN A 92 18.74 12.98 -6.64
N THR A 93 18.29 11.98 -7.38
CA THR A 93 18.12 12.11 -8.84
C THR A 93 17.08 13.17 -9.22
N PHE A 94 16.05 13.36 -8.37
CA PHE A 94 15.03 14.41 -8.54
C PHE A 94 15.55 15.78 -8.09
N PHE A 95 16.26 15.82 -6.96
CA PHE A 95 16.87 17.05 -6.47
C PHE A 95 17.83 17.65 -7.52
N ASN A 96 18.64 16.83 -8.17
CA ASN A 96 19.58 17.24 -9.21
C ASN A 96 18.93 17.87 -10.45
N ILE A 97 17.62 17.67 -10.65
CA ILE A 97 16.83 18.27 -11.74
C ILE A 97 15.85 19.35 -11.26
N GLY A 98 16.02 19.83 -10.00
CA GLY A 98 15.24 20.92 -9.45
C GLY A 98 13.89 20.52 -8.83
N TYR A 99 13.61 19.22 -8.64
CA TYR A 99 12.40 18.73 -7.96
C TYR A 99 12.72 18.36 -6.50
N GLU A 100 12.56 19.31 -5.59
CA GLU A 100 12.88 19.13 -4.16
C GLU A 100 11.75 18.43 -3.36
N GLN A 101 10.52 18.54 -3.82
CA GLN A 101 9.34 17.99 -3.15
C GLN A 101 8.99 16.60 -3.70
N VAL A 102 9.88 15.66 -3.51
CA VAL A 102 9.71 14.25 -3.90
C VAL A 102 10.03 13.37 -2.71
N CYS A 103 9.29 12.29 -2.57
CA CYS A 103 9.55 11.25 -1.60
C CYS A 103 9.63 9.89 -2.30
N CYS A 104 10.47 9.02 -1.75
CA CYS A 104 10.66 7.66 -2.24
C CYS A 104 10.60 6.66 -1.09
N PHE A 105 10.05 5.50 -1.33
CA PHE A 105 10.29 4.33 -0.48
C PHE A 105 10.45 3.05 -1.28
N LEU A 106 11.45 2.29 -0.86
CA LEU A 106 11.80 1.00 -1.41
C LEU A 106 11.24 -0.11 -0.52
N THR A 107 10.42 -0.96 -1.11
CA THR A 107 9.92 -2.18 -0.47
C THR A 107 10.56 -3.39 -1.12
N ARG A 108 11.08 -4.30 -0.31
CA ARG A 108 11.66 -5.55 -0.79
C ARG A 108 10.66 -6.68 -0.60
N ILE A 109 10.41 -7.40 -1.68
CA ILE A 109 9.61 -8.61 -1.66
C ILE A 109 10.46 -9.79 -2.13
N THR A 110 10.01 -11.02 -1.96
CA THR A 110 10.82 -12.25 -2.11
C THR A 110 11.71 -12.26 -3.36
N THR A 111 11.14 -12.01 -4.54
CA THR A 111 11.86 -12.10 -5.82
C THR A 111 12.06 -10.75 -6.51
N SER A 112 11.53 -9.69 -5.93
CA SER A 112 11.46 -8.37 -6.55
C SER A 112 11.72 -7.27 -5.53
N ALA A 113 11.89 -6.06 -6.01
CA ALA A 113 11.80 -4.85 -5.21
C ALA A 113 10.88 -3.86 -5.90
N ILE A 114 10.25 -3.02 -5.12
CA ILE A 114 9.30 -2.03 -5.57
C ILE A 114 9.78 -0.68 -5.07
N CYS A 115 9.91 0.25 -6.00
CA CYS A 115 10.19 1.64 -5.74
C CYS A 115 8.92 2.44 -5.97
N ASN A 116 8.44 3.10 -4.92
CA ASN A 116 7.37 4.07 -4.98
C ASN A 116 7.97 5.46 -4.90
N ILE A 117 7.79 6.26 -5.95
CA ILE A 117 8.20 7.67 -6.00
C ILE A 117 6.97 8.55 -6.22
N PHE A 118 6.92 9.68 -5.55
CA PHE A 118 5.79 10.60 -5.69
C PHE A 118 6.14 12.04 -5.33
N SER A 119 5.44 12.96 -5.97
CA SER A 119 5.52 14.39 -5.63
C SER A 119 4.76 14.71 -4.34
N LEU A 120 5.23 15.71 -3.61
CA LEU A 120 4.58 16.24 -2.42
C LEU A 120 3.87 17.57 -2.74
N PRO A 121 2.69 17.81 -2.11
CA PRO A 121 1.92 16.92 -1.26
C PRO A 121 1.34 15.73 -2.04
N PHE A 122 1.24 14.56 -1.41
CA PHE A 122 0.63 13.37 -2.02
C PHE A 122 -0.88 13.57 -2.22
N VAL A 123 -1.36 13.47 -3.46
CA VAL A 123 -2.76 13.82 -3.81
C VAL A 123 -3.61 12.63 -4.26
N PHE A 124 -3.02 11.46 -4.43
CA PHE A 124 -3.71 10.27 -4.90
C PHE A 124 -4.43 9.54 -3.75
N ASP A 125 -5.47 8.79 -4.09
CA ASP A 125 -6.30 8.06 -3.12
C ASP A 125 -5.82 6.63 -2.84
N TYR A 126 -4.84 6.17 -3.58
CA TYR A 126 -4.31 4.82 -3.53
C TYR A 126 -2.79 4.78 -3.40
N LEU A 127 -2.30 3.90 -2.52
CA LEU A 127 -0.88 3.62 -2.35
C LEU A 127 -0.68 2.12 -2.18
N GLU A 128 0.30 1.54 -2.88
CA GLU A 128 0.56 0.11 -2.80
C GLU A 128 2.01 -0.22 -2.43
N TYR A 129 2.18 -1.44 -1.92
CA TYR A 129 3.48 -2.00 -1.53
C TYR A 129 4.22 -1.16 -0.48
N VAL A 130 3.50 -0.64 0.50
CA VAL A 130 4.10 0.00 1.66
C VAL A 130 4.67 -1.08 2.57
N GLY A 131 5.98 -1.02 2.82
CA GLY A 131 6.72 -1.95 3.68
C GLY A 131 6.91 -1.41 5.10
N ASN A 132 7.80 -2.07 5.86
CA ASN A 132 8.09 -1.70 7.26
C ASN A 132 8.69 -0.29 7.43
N THR A 133 9.29 0.26 6.38
CA THR A 133 9.78 1.63 6.41
C THR A 133 8.63 2.58 6.07
N LEU A 134 7.99 3.11 7.11
CA LEU A 134 6.93 4.09 6.95
C LEU A 134 7.52 5.49 6.77
N PRO A 135 7.03 6.29 5.81
CA PRO A 135 7.40 7.68 5.69
C PRO A 135 6.84 8.48 6.89
N SER A 136 7.60 9.44 7.39
CA SER A 136 7.23 10.28 8.55
C SER A 136 6.24 11.40 8.19
N MET A 137 5.22 11.08 7.37
CA MET A 137 4.25 12.06 6.87
C MET A 137 2.83 11.49 6.87
N THR A 138 1.83 12.36 6.90
CA THR A 138 0.42 11.96 6.86
C THR A 138 -0.13 11.99 5.42
N PHE A 139 -0.73 10.90 5.00
CA PHE A 139 -1.39 10.73 3.70
C PHE A 139 -2.90 10.98 3.83
N SER A 140 -3.28 12.26 3.92
CA SER A 140 -4.65 12.68 4.20
C SER A 140 -5.67 12.38 3.10
N ARG A 141 -5.24 11.93 1.91
CA ARG A 141 -6.12 11.57 0.78
C ARG A 141 -6.19 10.09 0.50
N VAL A 142 -5.25 9.30 1.05
CA VAL A 142 -5.23 7.86 0.79
C VAL A 142 -6.39 7.18 1.50
N THR A 143 -7.22 6.53 0.71
CA THR A 143 -8.37 5.73 1.17
C THR A 143 -8.18 4.23 0.91
N LYS A 144 -7.23 3.88 0.04
CA LYS A 144 -6.91 2.49 -0.31
C LYS A 144 -5.42 2.26 -0.14
N LEU A 145 -5.05 1.24 0.62
CA LEU A 145 -3.67 0.92 0.94
C LEU A 145 -3.38 -0.57 0.75
N MET A 146 -2.25 -0.89 0.14
CA MET A 146 -1.69 -2.23 0.16
C MET A 146 -0.35 -2.20 0.90
N VAL A 147 -0.24 -3.00 1.96
CA VAL A 147 1.02 -3.21 2.69
C VAL A 147 1.61 -4.58 2.34
N HIS A 148 2.90 -4.61 2.05
CA HIS A 148 3.62 -5.82 1.68
C HIS A 148 5.10 -5.69 2.03
N ASP A 149 5.65 -6.67 2.73
CA ASP A 149 7.09 -6.75 3.01
C ASP A 149 7.51 -8.23 3.13
N ILE A 150 8.82 -8.49 2.97
CA ILE A 150 9.43 -9.79 3.32
C ILE A 150 9.70 -9.90 4.81
N LEU A 151 9.85 -8.78 5.50
CA LEU A 151 10.00 -8.76 6.95
C LEU A 151 8.62 -8.76 7.61
N PRO A 152 8.44 -9.44 8.74
CA PRO A 152 7.19 -9.42 9.47
C PRO A 152 6.80 -8.01 9.88
N PHE A 153 5.50 -7.70 9.85
CA PHE A 153 4.97 -6.49 10.47
C PHE A 153 4.81 -6.69 11.97
N SER A 154 5.03 -5.64 12.73
CA SER A 154 4.74 -5.63 14.17
C SER A 154 3.38 -4.97 14.46
N HIS A 155 2.93 -5.02 15.72
CA HIS A 155 1.74 -4.28 16.15
C HIS A 155 1.93 -2.75 15.98
N GLU A 156 3.11 -2.25 16.31
CA GLU A 156 3.48 -0.84 16.17
C GLU A 156 3.44 -0.35 14.72
N PHE A 157 3.75 -1.23 13.76
CA PHE A 157 3.58 -0.92 12.35
C PHE A 157 2.14 -0.55 12.05
N PHE A 158 1.16 -1.31 12.54
CA PHE A 158 -0.27 -1.04 12.33
C PHE A 158 -0.75 0.20 13.07
N ILE A 159 -0.18 0.54 14.24
CA ILE A 159 -0.38 1.84 14.90
C ILE A 159 0.12 2.97 13.98
N GLY A 160 1.29 2.81 13.39
CA GLY A 160 1.84 3.76 12.41
C GLY A 160 0.93 3.93 11.19
N ILE A 161 0.43 2.82 10.61
CA ILE A 161 -0.53 2.87 9.50
C ILE A 161 -1.78 3.66 9.87
N ALA A 162 -2.39 3.41 11.03
CA ALA A 162 -3.58 4.14 11.46
C ALA A 162 -3.32 5.65 11.61
N ARG A 163 -2.13 6.03 12.10
CA ARG A 163 -1.72 7.41 12.28
C ARG A 163 -1.43 8.13 10.95
N PHE A 164 -0.71 7.46 10.03
CA PHE A 164 -0.29 8.09 8.77
C PHE A 164 -1.36 8.05 7.69
N PHE A 165 -2.36 7.16 7.79
CA PHE A 165 -3.46 7.00 6.83
C PHE A 165 -4.84 7.17 7.50
N PRO A 166 -5.17 8.38 8.00
CA PRO A 166 -6.36 8.58 8.86
C PRO A 166 -7.70 8.37 8.15
N LEU A 167 -7.74 8.41 6.82
CA LEU A 167 -8.98 8.24 6.03
C LEU A 167 -9.07 6.88 5.34
N LEU A 168 -8.32 5.88 5.82
CA LEU A 168 -8.23 4.56 5.19
C LEU A 168 -9.59 3.84 5.23
N LYS A 169 -10.07 3.43 4.04
CA LYS A 169 -11.34 2.70 3.84
C LYS A 169 -11.11 1.26 3.41
N THR A 170 -10.05 1.03 2.65
CA THR A 170 -9.72 -0.31 2.14
C THR A 170 -8.26 -0.61 2.42
N MET A 171 -7.99 -1.75 3.04
CA MET A 171 -6.63 -2.21 3.29
C MET A 171 -6.44 -3.64 2.82
N ARG A 172 -5.31 -3.87 2.17
CA ARG A 172 -4.82 -5.21 1.85
C ARG A 172 -3.48 -5.44 2.51
N VAL A 173 -3.38 -6.53 3.27
CA VAL A 173 -2.14 -6.95 3.93
C VAL A 173 -1.62 -8.18 3.21
N LEU A 174 -0.33 -8.18 2.87
CA LEU A 174 0.37 -9.32 2.27
C LEU A 174 1.64 -9.57 3.07
N ASN A 175 1.64 -10.59 3.90
CA ASN A 175 2.83 -11.06 4.60
C ASN A 175 2.61 -12.47 5.13
N ILE A 176 3.38 -13.42 4.64
CA ILE A 176 3.28 -14.83 5.01
C ILE A 176 4.09 -15.20 6.26
N HIS A 177 4.89 -14.27 6.76
CA HIS A 177 5.71 -14.49 7.97
C HIS A 177 4.92 -14.18 9.23
N PRO A 178 5.14 -14.94 10.33
CA PRO A 178 4.53 -14.65 11.62
C PRO A 178 4.76 -13.21 12.05
N GLN A 179 3.78 -12.59 12.70
CA GLN A 179 3.93 -11.26 13.27
C GLN A 179 5.08 -11.22 14.29
N LEU A 180 5.88 -10.16 14.27
CA LEU A 180 6.90 -9.96 15.28
C LEU A 180 6.24 -9.79 16.65
N GLN A 181 6.47 -10.77 17.53
CA GLN A 181 6.14 -10.63 18.93
C GLN A 181 7.29 -9.89 19.61
N MET A 182 7.02 -8.74 20.19
CA MET A 182 8.01 -8.07 21.03
C MET A 182 8.35 -8.98 22.19
N SER A 183 9.59 -9.48 22.22
CA SER A 183 10.12 -10.17 23.39
C SER A 183 10.04 -9.21 24.58
N HIS A 184 9.31 -9.60 25.62
CA HIS A 184 9.18 -8.88 26.89
C HIS A 184 10.54 -8.57 27.51
N LYS A 185 11.22 -7.52 27.09
CA LYS A 185 12.16 -6.81 27.92
C LYS A 185 11.35 -5.77 28.67
N LEU A 186 11.02 -6.15 29.91
CA LEU A 186 10.38 -5.32 30.91
C LEU A 186 11.16 -4.00 31.07
N ASN A 187 10.78 -2.98 30.33
CA ASN A 187 11.00 -1.60 30.72
C ASN A 187 9.64 -0.99 31.02
N SER A 188 9.42 -0.69 32.27
CA SER A 188 8.17 -0.38 32.94
C SER A 188 7.51 0.96 32.53
N ASN A 189 7.74 1.51 31.33
CA ASN A 189 7.17 2.78 30.88
C ASN A 189 6.50 2.75 29.50
N ASP A 190 6.33 1.56 28.89
CA ASP A 190 5.74 1.45 27.54
C ASP A 190 4.23 1.13 27.61
N ASN A 191 3.42 2.17 27.86
CA ASN A 191 1.96 2.12 27.67
C ASN A 191 1.55 1.91 26.19
N GLN A 192 2.48 1.89 25.23
CA GLN A 192 2.21 1.69 23.79
C GLN A 192 1.97 0.22 23.43
N LEU A 193 2.50 -0.74 24.19
CA LEU A 193 2.36 -2.17 23.93
C LEU A 193 0.92 -2.71 24.10
N HIS A 194 0.04 -1.93 24.74
CA HIS A 194 -1.36 -2.29 24.98
C HIS A 194 -2.36 -1.36 24.29
N SER A 195 -1.89 -0.48 23.40
CA SER A 195 -2.80 0.43 22.70
C SER A 195 -3.60 -0.31 21.64
N ILE A 196 -4.91 -0.17 21.67
CA ILE A 196 -5.80 -0.69 20.62
C ILE A 196 -5.63 0.19 19.39
N VAL A 197 -5.33 -0.43 18.24
CA VAL A 197 -5.25 0.27 16.95
C VAL A 197 -6.66 0.60 16.48
N GLU A 198 -6.94 1.86 16.19
CA GLU A 198 -8.26 2.25 15.71
C GLU A 198 -8.22 2.65 14.23
N TYR A 199 -9.11 2.03 13.43
CA TYR A 199 -9.34 2.38 12.04
C TYR A 199 -10.79 2.85 11.84
N PRO A 200 -11.07 4.13 12.09
CA PRO A 200 -12.45 4.64 12.21
C PRO A 200 -13.25 4.58 10.90
N PHE A 201 -12.56 4.50 9.76
CA PHE A 201 -13.19 4.52 8.44
C PHE A 201 -13.00 3.23 7.63
N LEU A 202 -12.31 2.22 8.18
CA LEU A 202 -12.03 0.98 7.45
C LEU A 202 -13.32 0.20 7.21
N ILE A 203 -13.61 -0.04 5.93
CA ILE A 203 -14.80 -0.76 5.44
C ILE A 203 -14.41 -2.16 4.95
N SER A 204 -13.31 -2.25 4.20
CA SER A 204 -12.89 -3.48 3.52
C SER A 204 -11.46 -3.84 3.90
N LEU A 205 -11.25 -5.09 4.32
CA LEU A 205 -9.96 -5.63 4.70
C LEU A 205 -9.71 -6.96 3.97
N SER A 206 -8.56 -7.05 3.31
CA SER A 206 -8.10 -8.28 2.68
C SER A 206 -6.86 -8.82 3.40
N LEU A 207 -7.01 -9.99 3.99
CA LEU A 207 -5.97 -10.77 4.69
C LEU A 207 -5.62 -12.05 3.92
N PHE A 208 -5.87 -12.05 2.61
CA PHE A 208 -5.55 -13.18 1.76
C PHE A 208 -4.03 -13.23 1.50
N TYR A 209 -3.41 -14.41 1.63
CA TYR A 209 -1.95 -14.59 1.62
C TYR A 209 -1.21 -13.90 2.79
N THR A 210 -1.83 -13.92 3.97
CA THR A 210 -1.18 -13.47 5.21
C THR A 210 -0.93 -14.64 6.15
N HIS A 211 -0.01 -14.46 7.12
CA HIS A 211 0.07 -15.36 8.26
C HIS A 211 -1.16 -15.17 9.18
N ILE A 212 -1.56 -16.24 9.88
CA ILE A 212 -2.71 -16.25 10.80
C ILE A 212 -2.65 -15.15 11.87
N ASP A 213 -1.46 -14.74 12.29
CA ASP A 213 -1.27 -13.69 13.31
C ASP A 213 -1.85 -12.35 12.88
N TYR A 214 -1.91 -12.07 11.55
CA TYR A 214 -2.53 -10.84 11.05
C TYR A 214 -4.06 -10.94 11.07
N VAL A 215 -4.63 -12.14 10.91
CA VAL A 215 -6.06 -12.36 11.10
C VAL A 215 -6.41 -12.10 12.58
N GLU A 216 -5.62 -12.63 13.51
CA GLU A 216 -5.74 -12.35 14.94
C GLU A 216 -5.54 -10.85 15.24
N GLN A 217 -4.55 -10.18 14.62
CA GLN A 217 -4.27 -8.77 14.83
C GLN A 217 -5.51 -7.90 14.53
N PHE A 218 -6.19 -8.15 13.42
CA PHE A 218 -7.30 -7.31 12.99
C PHE A 218 -8.66 -7.72 13.56
N LEU A 219 -8.92 -9.00 13.74
CA LEU A 219 -10.23 -9.44 14.23
C LEU A 219 -10.35 -9.36 15.74
N ASN A 220 -9.27 -9.47 16.49
CA ASN A 220 -9.31 -9.37 17.95
C ASN A 220 -9.50 -7.91 18.40
N LYS A 221 -10.63 -7.63 19.07
CA LYS A 221 -10.97 -6.29 19.59
C LYS A 221 -9.97 -5.73 20.60
N THR A 222 -9.18 -6.59 21.25
CA THR A 222 -8.15 -6.14 22.20
C THR A 222 -6.90 -5.60 21.52
N LYS A 223 -6.77 -5.86 20.20
CA LYS A 223 -5.67 -5.37 19.36
C LYS A 223 -6.09 -4.30 18.38
N THR A 224 -7.29 -4.44 17.78
CA THR A 224 -7.78 -3.53 16.73
C THR A 224 -9.26 -3.28 16.88
N HIS A 225 -9.69 -2.02 16.70
CA HIS A 225 -11.09 -1.59 16.67
C HIS A 225 -11.49 -1.15 15.26
N LEU A 226 -12.55 -1.77 14.71
CA LEU A 226 -13.02 -1.64 13.34
C LEU A 226 -14.53 -1.26 13.30
N PRO A 227 -14.91 -0.02 13.63
CA PRO A 227 -16.33 0.34 13.83
C PRO A 227 -17.17 0.33 12.55
N ARG A 228 -16.57 0.46 11.37
CA ARG A 228 -17.27 0.49 10.07
C ARG A 228 -16.96 -0.70 9.17
N PHE A 229 -16.39 -1.74 9.72
CA PHE A 229 -15.93 -2.89 8.97
C PHE A 229 -17.09 -3.75 8.46
N THR A 230 -17.18 -3.96 7.15
CA THR A 230 -18.29 -4.70 6.51
C THR A 230 -17.83 -5.71 5.46
N GLU A 231 -16.59 -5.67 5.01
CA GLU A 231 -16.09 -6.57 3.97
C GLU A 231 -14.78 -7.22 4.41
N LEU A 232 -14.75 -8.55 4.44
CA LEU A 232 -13.57 -9.34 4.79
C LEU A 232 -13.22 -10.32 3.68
N THR A 233 -11.96 -10.31 3.24
CA THR A 233 -11.36 -11.35 2.40
C THR A 233 -10.30 -12.07 3.22
N VAL A 234 -10.43 -13.38 3.42
CA VAL A 234 -9.56 -14.15 4.32
C VAL A 234 -9.54 -15.62 3.92
N ASP A 235 -8.51 -16.36 4.33
CA ASP A 235 -8.52 -17.81 4.27
C ASP A 235 -9.50 -18.38 5.32
N TYR A 236 -10.34 -19.33 4.91
CA TYR A 236 -11.38 -19.90 5.77
C TYR A 236 -10.82 -20.64 6.99
N ASP A 237 -9.76 -21.42 6.79
CA ASP A 237 -9.20 -22.22 7.88
C ASP A 237 -8.55 -21.30 8.93
N GLN A 238 -7.87 -20.25 8.50
CA GLN A 238 -7.35 -19.22 9.41
C GLN A 238 -8.46 -18.52 10.17
N LEU A 239 -9.54 -18.12 9.48
CA LEU A 239 -10.69 -17.50 10.13
C LEU A 239 -11.32 -18.43 11.17
N ARG A 240 -11.53 -19.70 10.83
CA ARG A 240 -12.08 -20.72 11.71
C ARG A 240 -11.23 -20.91 12.99
N ILE A 241 -9.91 -20.94 12.84
CA ILE A 241 -8.97 -21.07 13.98
C ILE A 241 -9.04 -19.85 14.87
N VAL A 242 -8.92 -18.64 14.30
CA VAL A 242 -8.87 -17.37 15.06
C VAL A 242 -10.19 -17.11 15.79
N THR A 243 -11.31 -17.52 15.20
CA THR A 243 -12.65 -17.37 15.82
C THR A 243 -13.03 -18.53 16.73
N GLU A 244 -12.15 -19.52 16.95
CA GLU A 244 -12.42 -20.72 17.74
C GLU A 244 -13.70 -21.42 17.26
N ASN A 245 -13.77 -21.73 15.95
CA ASN A 245 -14.94 -22.28 15.28
C ASN A 245 -16.19 -21.39 15.41
N PHE A 246 -16.02 -20.07 15.30
CA PHE A 246 -17.10 -19.06 15.35
C PHE A 246 -17.80 -18.95 16.72
N THR A 247 -17.03 -19.11 17.80
CA THR A 247 -17.54 -19.01 19.18
C THR A 247 -16.86 -17.89 19.99
N ARG A 248 -15.68 -17.41 19.58
CA ARG A 248 -14.83 -16.49 20.33
C ARG A 248 -15.38 -15.06 20.35
N ASP A 249 -15.75 -14.55 21.53
CA ASP A 249 -16.35 -13.22 21.70
C ASP A 249 -15.39 -12.06 21.38
N THR A 250 -14.09 -12.21 21.64
CA THR A 250 -13.11 -11.15 21.40
C THR A 250 -12.94 -10.80 19.92
N THR A 251 -13.23 -11.73 19.01
CA THR A 251 -13.21 -11.51 17.56
C THR A 251 -14.58 -11.21 16.98
N ARG A 252 -15.66 -11.62 17.67
CA ARG A 252 -17.03 -11.42 17.22
C ARG A 252 -17.40 -9.95 17.04
N LEU A 253 -16.94 -9.05 17.94
CA LEU A 253 -17.27 -7.63 17.88
C LEU A 253 -16.79 -6.93 16.61
N ASN A 254 -15.66 -7.30 16.06
CA ASN A 254 -15.19 -6.77 14.77
C ASN A 254 -15.86 -7.49 13.58
N CYS A 255 -16.47 -8.66 13.79
CA CYS A 255 -17.10 -9.45 12.72
C CYS A 255 -18.62 -9.24 12.58
N VAL A 256 -19.30 -8.74 13.61
CA VAL A 256 -20.77 -8.67 13.66
C VAL A 256 -21.39 -7.82 12.54
N ASN A 257 -20.67 -6.82 12.02
CA ASN A 257 -21.12 -5.93 10.96
C ASN A 257 -20.68 -6.38 9.55
N VAL A 258 -20.01 -7.52 9.42
CA VAL A 258 -19.56 -8.03 8.12
C VAL A 258 -20.77 -8.46 7.29
N LYS A 259 -20.87 -7.88 6.10
CA LYS A 259 -21.94 -8.10 5.11
C LYS A 259 -21.45 -8.83 3.87
N LYS A 260 -20.13 -8.87 3.70
CA LYS A 260 -19.49 -9.53 2.57
C LYS A 260 -18.23 -10.25 3.04
N LEU A 261 -18.24 -11.57 2.83
CA LEU A 261 -17.13 -12.44 3.19
C LEU A 261 -16.66 -13.18 1.94
N ILE A 262 -15.38 -13.10 1.65
CA ILE A 262 -14.79 -13.67 0.44
C ILE A 262 -13.75 -14.70 0.84
N PHE A 263 -13.95 -15.93 0.36
CA PHE A 263 -13.02 -17.05 0.48
C PHE A 263 -12.54 -17.51 -0.90
N GLU A 264 -11.39 -18.19 -0.95
CA GLU A 264 -10.87 -18.77 -2.20
C GLU A 264 -11.73 -19.94 -2.70
N LYS A 265 -12.34 -20.67 -1.76
CA LYS A 265 -13.12 -21.90 -2.06
C LYS A 265 -14.55 -21.76 -1.55
N SER A 266 -15.48 -22.34 -2.28
CA SER A 266 -16.85 -22.50 -1.80
C SER A 266 -16.89 -23.51 -0.66
N ILE A 267 -17.50 -23.13 0.48
CA ILE A 267 -17.51 -23.91 1.72
C ILE A 267 -18.94 -23.98 2.25
N VAL A 268 -19.31 -25.14 2.79
CA VAL A 268 -20.55 -25.30 3.54
C VAL A 268 -20.32 -24.83 4.97
N HIS A 269 -21.11 -23.88 5.43
CA HIS A 269 -20.97 -23.23 6.72
C HIS A 269 -21.82 -23.92 7.81
N SER A 270 -21.30 -23.89 9.06
CA SER A 270 -22.02 -24.38 10.23
C SER A 270 -23.10 -23.37 10.68
N LYS A 271 -24.01 -23.83 11.57
CA LYS A 271 -25.00 -22.93 12.19
C LYS A 271 -24.34 -21.80 12.99
N ASP A 272 -23.24 -22.10 13.67
CA ASP A 272 -22.50 -21.13 14.48
C ASP A 272 -21.88 -20.03 13.62
N PHE A 273 -21.47 -20.36 12.40
CA PHE A 273 -21.00 -19.37 11.41
C PHE A 273 -22.03 -18.28 11.15
N TYR A 274 -23.29 -18.63 10.87
CA TYR A 274 -24.35 -17.63 10.62
C TYR A 274 -24.77 -16.87 11.88
N THR A 275 -24.61 -17.47 13.06
CA THR A 275 -24.80 -16.76 14.33
C THR A 275 -23.67 -15.75 14.58
N TYR A 276 -22.47 -16.07 14.10
CA TYR A 276 -21.30 -15.22 14.24
C TYR A 276 -21.28 -14.05 13.23
N PHE A 277 -21.76 -14.28 12.01
CA PHE A 277 -21.91 -13.31 10.95
C PHE A 277 -23.39 -13.09 10.60
N PRO A 278 -24.16 -12.39 11.42
CA PRO A 278 -25.63 -12.33 11.28
C PRO A 278 -26.10 -11.50 10.09
N LEU A 279 -25.21 -10.81 9.37
CA LEU A 279 -25.53 -9.94 8.24
C LEU A 279 -25.12 -10.52 6.88
N LEU A 280 -24.61 -11.77 6.83
CA LEU A 280 -24.26 -12.49 5.58
C LEU A 280 -25.48 -13.08 4.88
#